data_3ed617b44e3a45b8a27cd34c07f1f7f5
#
_entry.id   3ed617b44e3a45b8a27cd34c07f1f7f5
#
_cell.length_a   1.000
_cell.length_b   1.000
_cell.length_c   1.000
_cell.angle_alpha   90.00
_cell.angle_beta   90.00
_cell.angle_gamma   90.00
#
_symmetry.space_group_name_H-M   'P 1'
#
loop_
_entity.id
_entity.type
_entity.pdbx_description
1 polymer ?
#
loop_
_entity_poly.entity_id
_entity_poly.type
_entity_poly.pdbx_seq_one_letter_code
_entity_poly.pdbx_strand_id
1 'polypeptide(L)'
;MTRTSFLILFSFITLMCSNKKKVTIDKFDEKFYSSGKLDPCDCNTKSVDLINRSIKIRKSFSSIKELKSNKKAKQHISKIAKVYVDLAEKCFKKNATNLFVPSDCNDVKFLERKQNELFALGIRLNQGSKVWK
;
A
#
# COMPACT_ATOMS: atom_id res chain seq x y z
N MET A 1 -48.67 -44.64 -29.65
CA MET A 1 -47.30 -44.83 -29.15
C MET A 1 -46.61 -43.47 -29.13
N THR A 2 -46.69 -42.77 -28.00
CA THR A 2 -46.12 -41.43 -27.80
C THR A 2 -44.91 -41.56 -26.86
N ARG A 3 -43.71 -41.35 -27.46
CA ARG A 3 -42.47 -41.31 -26.68
C ARG A 3 -42.28 -39.89 -26.14
N THR A 4 -42.50 -39.75 -24.85
CA THR A 4 -42.14 -38.54 -24.09
C THR A 4 -40.63 -38.56 -23.79
N SER A 5 -39.85 -37.67 -24.47
CA SER A 5 -38.44 -37.41 -24.14
C SER A 5 -38.38 -36.49 -22.92
N PHE A 6 -37.85 -37.03 -21.84
CA PHE A 6 -37.56 -36.28 -20.62
C PHE A 6 -36.20 -35.61 -20.76
N LEU A 7 -36.20 -34.30 -21.03
CA LEU A 7 -34.97 -33.48 -21.03
C LEU A 7 -34.58 -33.14 -19.57
N ILE A 8 -33.59 -33.84 -19.07
CA ILE A 8 -32.99 -33.54 -17.76
C ILE A 8 -32.06 -32.35 -17.97
N LEU A 9 -32.49 -31.17 -17.53
CA LEU A 9 -31.66 -29.96 -17.45
C LEU A 9 -30.73 -30.11 -16.26
N PHE A 10 -29.48 -30.49 -16.51
CA PHE A 10 -28.41 -30.47 -15.50
C PHE A 10 -27.99 -28.99 -15.28
N SER A 11 -28.54 -28.36 -14.25
CA SER A 11 -28.03 -27.08 -13.75
C SER A 11 -26.69 -27.26 -13.10
N PHE A 12 -25.61 -26.94 -13.82
CA PHE A 12 -24.29 -26.79 -13.23
C PHE A 12 -24.27 -25.54 -12.34
N ILE A 13 -24.51 -25.73 -11.04
CA ILE A 13 -24.22 -24.73 -10.04
C ILE A 13 -22.71 -24.74 -9.84
N THR A 14 -22.00 -23.86 -10.56
CA THR A 14 -20.60 -23.57 -10.28
C THR A 14 -20.53 -22.82 -8.95
N LEU A 15 -20.22 -23.54 -7.87
CA LEU A 15 -19.78 -22.93 -6.61
C LEU A 15 -18.48 -22.17 -6.89
N MET A 16 -18.60 -20.86 -7.14
CA MET A 16 -17.48 -19.95 -7.08
C MET A 16 -17.04 -19.85 -5.61
N CYS A 17 -16.16 -20.77 -5.18
CA CYS A 17 -15.37 -20.59 -3.95
C CYS A 17 -14.52 -19.33 -4.11
N SER A 18 -15.03 -18.20 -3.62
CA SER A 18 -14.25 -16.97 -3.45
C SER A 18 -13.17 -17.24 -2.41
N ASN A 19 -11.99 -17.65 -2.86
CA ASN A 19 -10.80 -17.74 -2.03
C ASN A 19 -10.44 -16.32 -1.57
N LYS A 20 -11.00 -15.88 -0.45
CA LYS A 20 -10.57 -14.66 0.24
C LYS A 20 -9.13 -14.89 0.67
N LYS A 21 -8.17 -14.43 -0.14
CA LYS A 21 -6.75 -14.40 0.25
C LYS A 21 -6.64 -13.70 1.59
N LYS A 22 -6.20 -14.45 2.61
CA LYS A 22 -5.95 -13.91 3.94
C LYS A 22 -4.82 -12.90 3.81
N VAL A 23 -5.15 -11.61 3.85
CA VAL A 23 -4.14 -10.54 3.78
C VAL A 23 -3.33 -10.58 5.06
N THR A 24 -2.07 -11.00 4.96
CA THR A 24 -1.13 -10.96 6.07
C THR A 24 -0.59 -9.54 6.15
N ILE A 25 -1.02 -8.82 7.18
CA ILE A 25 -0.49 -7.49 7.49
C ILE A 25 0.70 -7.72 8.41
N ASP A 26 1.91 -7.49 7.89
CA ASP A 26 3.14 -7.66 8.64
C ASP A 26 3.18 -6.69 9.85
N LYS A 27 3.84 -7.12 10.93
CA LYS A 27 4.07 -6.25 12.10
C LYS A 27 4.70 -4.94 11.65
N PHE A 28 4.13 -3.84 12.11
CA PHE A 28 4.53 -2.50 11.77
C PHE A 28 5.11 -1.81 13.02
N ASP A 29 6.43 -1.61 13.02
CA ASP A 29 7.13 -0.92 14.11
C ASP A 29 7.29 0.57 13.76
N GLU A 30 6.48 1.43 14.36
CA GLU A 30 6.54 2.87 14.15
C GLU A 30 7.85 3.49 14.66
N LYS A 31 8.42 2.93 15.74
CA LYS A 31 9.66 3.45 16.33
C LYS A 31 10.84 3.34 15.36
N PHE A 32 10.86 2.29 14.53
CA PHE A 32 11.89 2.12 13.51
C PHE A 32 11.97 3.34 12.57
N TYR A 33 10.84 3.90 12.18
CA TYR A 33 10.81 5.04 11.24
C TYR A 33 11.13 6.38 11.90
N SER A 34 10.89 6.51 13.20
CA SER A 34 11.15 7.75 13.95
C SER A 34 12.53 7.81 14.60
N SER A 35 13.31 6.74 14.52
CA SER A 35 14.63 6.58 15.12
C SER A 35 15.73 6.48 14.06
N GLY A 36 16.98 6.44 14.49
CA GLY A 36 18.14 6.29 13.62
C GLY A 36 18.77 7.62 13.21
N LYS A 37 19.61 7.57 12.18
CA LYS A 37 20.39 8.73 11.74
C LYS A 37 19.54 9.82 11.10
N LEU A 38 18.48 9.44 10.40
CA LEU A 38 17.64 10.35 9.61
C LEU A 38 18.45 11.26 8.67
N ASP A 39 19.58 10.76 8.15
CA ASP A 39 20.29 11.39 7.05
C ASP A 39 19.52 11.16 5.72
N PRO A 40 19.91 11.78 4.60
CA PRO A 40 19.18 11.62 3.34
C PRO A 40 19.02 10.16 2.90
N CYS A 41 20.01 9.30 3.15
CA CYS A 41 20.00 7.89 2.79
C CYS A 41 19.00 7.08 3.65
N ASP A 42 19.04 7.27 4.97
CA ASP A 42 18.12 6.64 5.91
C ASP A 42 16.67 7.09 5.64
N CYS A 43 16.49 8.38 5.39
CA CYS A 43 15.19 8.96 5.02
C CYS A 43 14.63 8.37 3.73
N ASN A 44 15.45 8.26 2.69
CA ASN A 44 15.04 7.65 1.41
C ASN A 44 14.65 6.18 1.60
N THR A 45 15.49 5.38 2.24
CA THR A 45 15.27 3.95 2.49
C THR A 45 13.96 3.72 3.25
N LYS A 46 13.73 4.46 4.34
CA LYS A 46 12.52 4.35 5.15
C LYS A 46 11.26 4.79 4.39
N SER A 47 11.36 5.85 3.61
CA SER A 47 10.25 6.33 2.77
C SER A 47 9.86 5.29 1.73
N VAL A 48 10.84 4.70 1.04
CA VAL A 48 10.63 3.62 0.06
C VAL A 48 10.00 2.38 0.71
N ASP A 49 10.44 1.99 1.92
CA ASP A 49 9.86 0.85 2.64
C ASP A 49 8.37 1.07 2.96
N LEU A 50 8.01 2.25 3.49
CA LEU A 50 6.60 2.59 3.78
C LEU A 50 5.72 2.56 2.52
N ILE A 51 6.24 3.07 1.39
CA ILE A 51 5.54 3.03 0.11
C ILE A 51 5.37 1.59 -0.37
N ASN A 52 6.43 0.77 -0.35
CA ASN A 52 6.39 -0.62 -0.78
C ASN A 52 5.41 -1.46 0.08
N ARG A 53 5.36 -1.24 1.38
CA ARG A 53 4.36 -1.86 2.28
C ARG A 53 2.94 -1.50 1.85
N SER A 54 2.70 -0.23 1.53
CA SER A 54 1.39 0.24 1.06
C SER A 54 1.01 -0.37 -0.29
N ILE A 55 1.96 -0.46 -1.23
CA ILE A 55 1.77 -1.12 -2.52
C ILE A 55 1.44 -2.61 -2.33
N LYS A 56 2.18 -3.31 -1.46
CA LYS A 56 1.93 -4.73 -1.15
C LYS A 56 0.52 -4.96 -0.63
N ILE A 57 0.10 -4.14 0.34
CA ILE A 57 -1.26 -4.21 0.89
C ILE A 57 -2.29 -3.92 -0.21
N ARG A 58 -2.10 -2.84 -0.99
CA ARG A 58 -3.04 -2.49 -2.07
C ARG A 58 -3.19 -3.60 -3.10
N LYS A 59 -2.09 -4.23 -3.53
CA LYS A 59 -2.08 -5.33 -4.51
C LYS A 59 -2.71 -6.63 -3.98
N SER A 60 -2.96 -6.73 -2.66
CA SER A 60 -3.69 -7.88 -2.07
C SER A 60 -5.20 -7.79 -2.25
N PHE A 61 -5.71 -6.67 -2.78
CA PHE A 61 -7.13 -6.44 -3.07
C PHE A 61 -7.32 -6.22 -4.56
N SER A 62 -8.45 -6.67 -5.10
CA SER A 62 -8.79 -6.51 -6.53
C SER A 62 -9.06 -5.05 -6.90
N SER A 63 -9.57 -4.26 -5.95
CA SER A 63 -9.91 -2.85 -6.17
C SER A 63 -9.63 -1.99 -4.94
N ILE A 64 -9.52 -0.67 -5.15
CA ILE A 64 -9.43 0.30 -4.06
C ILE A 64 -10.70 0.31 -3.19
N LYS A 65 -11.87 0.05 -3.79
CA LYS A 65 -13.14 -0.05 -3.08
C LYS A 65 -13.14 -1.23 -2.10
N GLU A 66 -12.64 -2.38 -2.52
CA GLU A 66 -12.50 -3.56 -1.67
C GLU A 66 -11.55 -3.30 -0.51
N LEU A 67 -10.38 -2.70 -0.77
CA LEU A 67 -9.44 -2.31 0.29
C LEU A 67 -10.09 -1.36 1.30
N LYS A 68 -10.79 -0.32 0.84
CA LYS A 68 -11.48 0.65 1.71
C LYS A 68 -12.57 0.00 2.57
N SER A 69 -13.21 -1.06 2.09
CA SER A 69 -14.22 -1.84 2.83
C SER A 69 -13.60 -2.74 3.90
N ASN A 70 -12.32 -3.10 3.78
CA ASN A 70 -11.60 -3.89 4.77
C ASN A 70 -11.08 -2.99 5.89
N LYS A 71 -11.76 -3.00 7.04
CA LYS A 71 -11.46 -2.12 8.19
C LYS A 71 -9.99 -2.22 8.62
N LYS A 72 -9.44 -3.43 8.73
CA LYS A 72 -8.05 -3.65 9.18
C LYS A 72 -7.05 -3.08 8.18
N ALA A 73 -7.20 -3.39 6.89
CA ALA A 73 -6.30 -2.89 5.86
C ALA A 73 -6.38 -1.36 5.72
N LYS A 74 -7.59 -0.79 5.75
CA LYS A 74 -7.81 0.66 5.74
C LYS A 74 -7.10 1.34 6.90
N GLN A 75 -7.26 0.83 8.13
CA GLN A 75 -6.60 1.36 9.32
C GLN A 75 -5.08 1.27 9.21
N HIS A 76 -4.56 0.16 8.66
CA HIS A 76 -3.12 -0.03 8.52
C HIS A 76 -2.52 0.95 7.51
N ILE A 77 -3.14 1.16 6.35
CA ILE A 77 -2.72 2.18 5.38
C ILE A 77 -2.76 3.59 6.00
N SER A 78 -3.82 3.93 6.76
CA SER A 78 -3.92 5.22 7.45
C SER A 78 -2.80 5.41 8.48
N LYS A 79 -2.42 4.34 9.18
CA LYS A 79 -1.30 4.33 10.12
C LYS A 79 0.03 4.55 9.41
N ILE A 80 0.29 3.84 8.31
CA ILE A 80 1.48 4.04 7.47
C ILE A 80 1.55 5.50 6.98
N ALA A 81 0.44 6.09 6.54
CA ALA A 81 0.42 7.46 6.07
C ALA A 81 0.81 8.48 7.17
N LYS A 82 0.33 8.28 8.40
CA LYS A 82 0.74 9.12 9.54
C LYS A 82 2.25 9.04 9.79
N VAL A 83 2.79 7.82 9.82
CA VAL A 83 4.23 7.60 10.03
C VAL A 83 5.05 8.18 8.88
N TYR A 84 4.56 8.08 7.64
CA TYR A 84 5.22 8.67 6.47
C TYR A 84 5.32 10.19 6.58
N VAL A 85 4.25 10.87 6.98
CA VAL A 85 4.25 12.33 7.18
C VAL A 85 5.20 12.74 8.30
N ASP A 86 5.17 12.04 9.44
CA ASP A 86 6.07 12.29 10.58
C ASP A 86 7.55 12.09 10.18
N LEU A 87 7.85 11.01 9.45
CA LEU A 87 9.18 10.76 8.91
C LEU A 87 9.63 11.89 7.98
N ALA A 88 8.78 12.27 7.03
CA ALA A 88 9.09 13.31 6.05
C ALA A 88 9.38 14.66 6.74
N GLU A 89 8.59 15.02 7.76
CA GLU A 89 8.79 16.23 8.54
C GLU A 89 10.13 16.21 9.30
N LYS A 90 10.44 15.11 9.99
CA LYS A 90 11.71 14.95 10.73
C LYS A 90 12.92 14.99 9.80
N CYS A 91 12.81 14.28 8.66
CA CYS A 91 13.86 14.27 7.65
C CYS A 91 14.10 15.68 7.07
N PHE A 92 13.04 16.42 6.77
CA PHE A 92 13.15 17.78 6.26
C PHE A 92 13.74 18.74 7.30
N LYS A 93 13.27 18.69 8.55
CA LYS A 93 13.83 19.51 9.64
C LYS A 93 15.32 19.28 9.84
N LYS A 94 15.81 18.06 9.64
CA LYS A 94 17.21 17.72 9.83
C LYS A 94 18.11 18.07 8.64
N ASN A 95 17.64 17.84 7.42
CA ASN A 95 18.47 17.87 6.22
C ASN A 95 18.11 19.00 5.25
N ALA A 96 16.96 19.66 5.42
CA ALA A 96 16.48 20.69 4.52
C ALA A 96 16.55 20.25 3.04
N THR A 97 17.15 21.07 2.18
CA THR A 97 17.27 20.81 0.73
C THR A 97 18.19 19.65 0.38
N ASN A 98 19.06 19.20 1.29
CA ASN A 98 19.96 18.07 1.06
C ASN A 98 19.21 16.74 0.82
N LEU A 99 17.94 16.63 1.27
CA LEU A 99 17.08 15.49 0.95
C LEU A 99 16.87 15.30 -0.55
N PHE A 100 16.96 16.36 -1.32
CA PHE A 100 16.69 16.36 -2.77
C PHE A 100 17.95 16.24 -3.61
N VAL A 101 19.13 16.13 -2.94
CA VAL A 101 20.41 15.93 -3.63
C VAL A 101 20.61 14.43 -3.85
N PRO A 102 20.63 13.96 -5.12
CA PRO A 102 20.87 12.55 -5.41
C PRO A 102 22.28 12.10 -4.97
N SER A 103 22.37 10.87 -4.49
CA SER A 103 23.63 10.19 -4.21
C SER A 103 23.44 8.69 -4.38
N ASP A 104 24.51 7.88 -4.24
CA ASP A 104 24.45 6.43 -4.41
C ASP A 104 23.42 5.76 -3.48
N CYS A 105 23.18 6.33 -2.31
CA CYS A 105 22.22 5.81 -1.34
C CYS A 105 20.93 6.63 -1.23
N ASN A 106 20.85 7.82 -1.88
CA ASN A 106 19.68 8.68 -1.92
C ASN A 106 19.15 8.78 -3.35
N ASP A 107 18.53 7.71 -3.85
CA ASP A 107 17.90 7.69 -5.17
C ASP A 107 16.54 8.39 -5.15
N VAL A 108 16.58 9.72 -5.28
CA VAL A 108 15.39 10.58 -5.29
C VAL A 108 14.43 10.21 -6.43
N LYS A 109 14.97 9.85 -7.62
CA LYS A 109 14.15 9.46 -8.77
C LYS A 109 13.45 8.11 -8.53
N PHE A 110 14.11 7.18 -7.86
CA PHE A 110 13.47 5.91 -7.48
C PHE A 110 12.32 6.13 -6.50
N LEU A 111 12.55 6.97 -5.48
CA LEU A 111 11.51 7.34 -4.53
C LEU A 111 10.28 7.97 -5.24
N GLU A 112 10.52 8.89 -6.16
CA GLU A 112 9.46 9.53 -6.96
C GLU A 112 8.68 8.49 -7.80
N ARG A 113 9.38 7.57 -8.48
CA ARG A 113 8.72 6.48 -9.22
C ARG A 113 7.82 5.64 -8.32
N LYS A 114 8.27 5.33 -7.11
CA LYS A 114 7.49 4.55 -6.13
C LYS A 114 6.26 5.32 -5.63
N GLN A 115 6.39 6.62 -5.40
CA GLN A 115 5.25 7.49 -5.07
C GLN A 115 4.21 7.51 -6.20
N ASN A 116 4.66 7.62 -7.45
CA ASN A 116 3.80 7.61 -8.63
C ASN A 116 3.11 6.25 -8.83
N GLU A 117 3.81 5.12 -8.60
CA GLU A 117 3.20 3.78 -8.60
C GLU A 117 2.07 3.70 -7.57
N LEU A 118 2.32 4.12 -6.34
CA LEU A 118 1.31 4.09 -5.28
C LEU A 118 0.12 5.02 -5.58
N PHE A 119 0.41 6.19 -6.15
CA PHE A 119 -0.62 7.15 -6.57
C PHE A 119 -1.53 6.57 -7.67
N ALA A 120 -0.96 5.88 -8.66
CA ALA A 120 -1.72 5.19 -9.70
C ALA A 120 -2.63 4.09 -9.11
N LEU A 121 -2.22 3.48 -7.99
CA LEU A 121 -3.02 2.51 -7.25
C LEU A 121 -4.10 3.12 -6.34
N GLY A 122 -4.25 4.45 -6.32
CA GLY A 122 -5.28 5.18 -5.59
C GLY A 122 -4.93 5.57 -4.16
N ILE A 123 -3.65 5.55 -3.76
CA ILE A 123 -3.18 5.87 -2.41
C ILE A 123 -2.14 6.99 -2.46
N ARG A 124 -2.24 7.94 -1.50
CA ARG A 124 -1.27 9.02 -1.28
C ARG A 124 -0.84 9.03 0.18
N LEU A 125 0.43 8.83 0.48
CA LEU A 125 0.92 8.87 1.86
C LEU A 125 1.25 10.28 2.34
N ASN A 126 1.63 11.18 1.44
CA ASN A 126 2.11 12.52 1.75
C ASN A 126 1.00 13.55 2.05
N GLN A 127 -0.25 13.15 2.10
CA GLN A 127 -1.38 14.05 2.34
C GLN A 127 -2.11 13.81 3.68
N GLY A 128 -1.45 13.17 4.63
CA GLY A 128 -1.99 12.95 5.97
C GLY A 128 -3.36 12.28 5.97
N SER A 129 -4.42 13.00 6.34
CA SER A 129 -5.78 12.45 6.40
C SER A 129 -6.42 12.16 5.03
N LYS A 130 -5.90 12.74 3.94
CA LYS A 130 -6.40 12.54 2.57
C LYS A 130 -5.64 11.43 1.82
N VAL A 131 -5.53 10.28 2.44
CA VAL A 131 -4.76 9.12 1.92
C VAL A 131 -5.33 8.56 0.61
N TRP A 132 -6.64 8.71 0.40
CA TRP A 132 -7.35 8.10 -0.72
C TRP A 132 -7.53 9.10 -1.87
N LYS A 133 -7.22 8.62 -3.08
CA LYS A 133 -7.49 9.34 -4.33
C LYS A 133 -8.96 9.21 -4.71
#